data_0fe6a5e425f797a7f446bb0b20a6aa28
#
_entry.id   0fe6a5e425f797a7f446bb0b20a6aa28
#
_cell.length_a   1.000
_cell.length_b   1.000
_cell.length_c   1.000
_cell.angle_alpha   90.00
_cell.angle_beta   90.00
_cell.angle_gamma   90.00
#
_symmetry.space_group_name_H-M   'P 1'
#
loop_
_entity.id
_entity.type
_entity.pdbx_description
1 polymer ?
#
loop_
_entity_poly.entity_id
_entity_poly.type
_entity_poly.pdbx_seq_one_letter_code
_entity_poly.pdbx_strand_id
1 'polypeptide(L)'
;VESVYSLHGSVSPLKAICALCKKYSAHLIVDEAHALGVFGNIGEGYVASLGLQNDVSATVYAFGKALGIHGAAVGGKAILKDYLINFSRPFIYTTA
;
A
#
# COMPACT_ATOMS: atom_id res chain seq x y z
N VAL A 1 -7.19 4.49 -1.60
CA VAL A 1 -7.46 5.02 -0.25
C VAL A 1 -6.18 5.04 0.57
N GLU A 2 -6.07 5.91 1.59
CA GLU A 2 -5.04 5.80 2.62
C GLU A 2 -5.54 4.85 3.72
N SER A 3 -4.66 4.02 4.26
CA SER A 3 -4.99 3.19 5.44
C SER A 3 -5.11 4.03 6.71
N VAL A 4 -4.26 5.05 6.84
CA VAL A 4 -4.27 6.04 7.92
C VAL A 4 -4.15 7.43 7.30
N TYR A 5 -5.11 8.29 7.57
CA TYR A 5 -5.15 9.65 7.02
C TYR A 5 -4.30 10.63 7.84
N SER A 6 -3.52 11.46 7.15
CA SER A 6 -2.51 12.33 7.76
C SER A 6 -3.08 13.36 8.73
N LEU A 7 -4.21 13.99 8.40
CA LEU A 7 -4.69 15.16 9.12
C LEU A 7 -5.16 14.83 10.56
N HIS A 8 -5.90 13.72 10.71
CA HIS A 8 -6.51 13.34 11.99
C HIS A 8 -6.07 11.98 12.50
N GLY A 9 -5.21 11.26 11.77
CA GLY A 9 -4.83 9.90 12.11
C GLY A 9 -6.00 8.91 12.05
N SER A 10 -7.09 9.27 11.39
CA SER A 10 -8.24 8.39 11.22
C SER A 10 -7.87 7.18 10.38
N VAL A 11 -8.41 6.03 10.74
CA VAL A 11 -8.10 4.74 10.12
C VAL A 11 -9.20 4.32 9.18
N SER A 12 -8.86 3.91 7.97
CA SER A 12 -9.82 3.42 6.97
C SER A 12 -10.47 2.10 7.41
N PRO A 13 -11.76 1.91 7.17
CA PRO A 13 -12.45 0.64 7.41
C PRO A 13 -12.11 -0.38 6.30
N LEU A 14 -10.82 -0.76 6.18
CA LEU A 14 -10.31 -1.56 5.05
C LEU A 14 -11.05 -2.88 4.82
N LYS A 15 -11.47 -3.57 5.90
CA LYS A 15 -12.25 -4.82 5.76
C LYS A 15 -13.56 -4.59 5.01
N ALA A 16 -14.28 -3.51 5.34
CA ALA A 16 -15.54 -3.16 4.66
C ALA A 16 -15.28 -2.72 3.22
N ILE A 17 -14.23 -1.93 2.99
CA ILE A 17 -13.84 -1.49 1.64
C ILE A 17 -13.45 -2.68 0.77
N CYS A 18 -12.64 -3.63 1.27
CA CYS A 18 -12.30 -4.86 0.55
C CYS A 18 -13.55 -5.67 0.18
N ALA A 19 -14.51 -5.80 1.10
CA ALA A 19 -15.76 -6.50 0.82
C ALA A 19 -16.56 -5.82 -0.31
N LEU A 20 -16.63 -4.50 -0.31
CA LEU A 20 -17.27 -3.73 -1.39
C LEU A 20 -16.51 -3.89 -2.72
N CYS A 21 -15.19 -3.79 -2.70
CA CYS A 21 -14.37 -3.98 -3.90
C CYS A 21 -14.60 -5.37 -4.52
N LYS A 22 -14.65 -6.42 -3.69
CA LYS A 22 -15.00 -7.78 -4.16
C LYS A 22 -16.38 -7.84 -4.78
N LYS A 23 -17.38 -7.24 -4.12
CA LYS A 23 -18.77 -7.21 -4.60
C LYS A 23 -18.93 -6.55 -5.97
N TYR A 24 -18.16 -5.48 -6.20
CA TYR A 24 -18.25 -4.70 -7.44
C TYR A 24 -17.13 -4.96 -8.44
N SER A 25 -16.30 -6.00 -8.21
CA SER A 25 -15.14 -6.34 -9.05
C SER A 25 -14.19 -5.14 -9.25
N ALA A 26 -14.05 -4.31 -8.22
CA ALA A 26 -13.20 -3.13 -8.22
C ALA A 26 -11.80 -3.45 -7.67
N HIS A 27 -10.80 -2.77 -8.21
CA HIS A 27 -9.44 -2.83 -7.69
C HIS A 27 -9.25 -1.87 -6.54
N LEU A 28 -8.56 -2.31 -5.48
CA LEU A 28 -8.23 -1.51 -4.33
C LEU A 28 -6.72 -1.28 -4.27
N ILE A 29 -6.32 -0.01 -4.28
CA ILE A 29 -4.95 0.42 -3.99
C ILE A 29 -4.97 1.11 -2.63
N VAL A 30 -4.07 0.71 -1.72
CA VAL A 30 -3.97 1.25 -0.38
C VAL A 30 -2.62 1.94 -0.19
N ASP A 31 -2.64 3.20 0.22
CA ASP A 31 -1.44 3.93 0.64
C ASP A 31 -1.20 3.70 2.14
N GLU A 32 -0.03 3.15 2.47
CA GLU A 32 0.42 2.83 3.82
C GLU A 32 1.48 3.81 4.36
N ALA A 33 1.63 4.97 3.72
CA ALA A 33 2.68 5.94 4.09
C ALA A 33 2.63 6.35 5.56
N HIS A 34 1.46 6.37 6.19
CA HIS A 34 1.27 6.70 7.61
C HIS A 34 1.08 5.47 8.52
N ALA A 35 1.04 4.27 7.96
CA ALA A 35 0.84 3.04 8.71
C ALA A 35 2.12 2.19 8.85
N LEU A 36 3.00 2.23 7.84
CA LEU A 36 4.30 1.57 7.89
C LEU A 36 5.11 2.04 9.11
N GLY A 37 5.66 1.10 9.86
CA GLY A 37 6.40 1.38 11.09
C GLY A 37 5.54 1.70 12.33
N VAL A 38 4.20 1.80 12.16
CA VAL A 38 3.26 2.17 13.24
C VAL A 38 2.28 1.04 13.54
N PHE A 39 1.70 0.43 12.51
CA PHE A 39 0.72 -0.64 12.64
C PHE A 39 1.34 -2.01 12.40
N GLY A 40 0.81 -3.02 13.14
CA GLY A 40 1.30 -4.39 13.12
C GLY A 40 2.31 -4.68 14.23
N ASN A 41 2.63 -5.96 14.42
CA ASN A 41 3.51 -6.40 15.52
C ASN A 41 4.98 -6.02 15.31
N ILE A 42 5.39 -5.87 14.05
CA ILE A 42 6.76 -5.50 13.64
C ILE A 42 6.76 -4.24 12.77
N GLY A 43 5.64 -3.48 12.74
CA GLY A 43 5.52 -2.28 11.92
C GLY A 43 5.24 -2.54 10.46
N GLU A 44 4.71 -3.72 10.12
CA GLU A 44 4.44 -4.17 8.75
C GLU A 44 3.32 -3.40 8.02
N GLY A 45 2.61 -2.53 8.73
CA GLY A 45 1.53 -1.73 8.20
C GLY A 45 0.13 -2.27 8.50
N TYR A 46 -0.89 -1.48 8.20
CA TYR A 46 -2.27 -1.77 8.60
C TYR A 46 -2.92 -2.86 7.72
N VAL A 47 -2.65 -2.87 6.42
CA VAL A 47 -3.14 -3.94 5.51
C VAL A 47 -2.66 -5.30 5.98
N ALA A 48 -1.37 -5.44 6.28
CA ALA A 48 -0.79 -6.70 6.74
C ALA A 48 -1.29 -7.09 8.12
N SER A 49 -1.41 -6.14 9.06
CA SER A 49 -1.94 -6.39 10.41
C SER A 49 -3.38 -6.91 10.41
N LEU A 50 -4.15 -6.61 9.38
CA LEU A 50 -5.52 -7.11 9.17
C LEU A 50 -5.60 -8.40 8.35
N GLY A 51 -4.47 -8.91 7.83
CA GLY A 51 -4.41 -10.07 6.95
C GLY A 51 -5.02 -9.84 5.56
N LEU A 52 -5.05 -8.60 5.07
CA LEU A 52 -5.72 -8.19 3.83
C LEU A 52 -4.80 -8.11 2.60
N GLN A 53 -3.54 -8.53 2.72
CA GLN A 53 -2.55 -8.39 1.64
C GLN A 53 -2.93 -9.14 0.35
N ASN A 54 -3.78 -10.15 0.43
CA ASN A 54 -4.29 -10.86 -0.74
C ASN A 54 -5.60 -10.27 -1.29
N ASP A 55 -6.21 -9.35 -0.56
CA ASP A 55 -7.50 -8.72 -0.90
C ASP A 55 -7.33 -7.35 -1.55
N VAL A 56 -6.14 -6.77 -1.45
CA VAL A 56 -5.79 -5.51 -2.12
C VAL A 56 -5.03 -5.77 -3.42
N SER A 57 -5.22 -4.90 -4.40
CA SER A 57 -4.53 -5.01 -5.69
C SER A 57 -3.09 -4.53 -5.61
N ALA A 58 -2.86 -3.47 -4.83
CA ALA A 58 -1.54 -2.92 -4.56
C ALA A 58 -1.52 -2.19 -3.22
N THR A 59 -0.35 -2.19 -2.58
CA THR A 59 -0.05 -1.40 -1.38
C THR A 59 1.15 -0.51 -1.67
N VAL A 60 1.05 0.77 -1.34
CA VAL A 60 2.12 1.76 -1.53
C VAL A 60 2.76 2.08 -0.18
N TYR A 61 4.07 1.99 -0.10
CA TYR A 61 4.87 2.29 1.08
C TYR A 61 5.82 3.45 0.78
N ALA A 62 5.65 4.59 1.44
CA ALA A 62 6.57 5.72 1.35
C ALA A 62 7.58 5.66 2.50
N PHE A 63 8.87 5.66 2.17
CA PHE A 63 9.93 5.47 3.16
C PHE A 63 10.36 6.75 3.87
N GLY A 64 9.94 7.92 3.37
CA GLY A 64 10.33 9.21 3.91
C GLY A 64 9.78 9.56 5.30
N LYS A 65 8.84 8.76 5.82
CA LYS A 65 8.24 8.96 7.15
C LYS A 65 8.90 8.04 8.19
N ALA A 66 8.32 6.88 8.43
CA ALA A 66 8.79 5.97 9.49
C ALA A 66 10.23 5.47 9.30
N LEU A 67 10.66 5.23 8.06
CA LEU A 67 12.02 4.77 7.79
C LEU A 67 13.04 5.90 7.67
N GLY A 68 12.60 7.15 7.49
CA GLY A 68 13.48 8.33 7.42
C GLY A 68 14.47 8.33 6.25
N ILE A 69 14.18 7.59 5.18
CA ILE A 69 15.03 7.47 3.99
C ILE A 69 14.26 7.84 2.72
N HIS A 70 15.00 8.23 1.69
CA HIS A 70 14.41 8.46 0.37
C HIS A 70 13.95 7.13 -0.25
N GLY A 71 12.80 7.16 -0.93
CA GLY A 71 12.29 6.02 -1.68
C GLY A 71 10.87 5.62 -1.34
N ALA A 72 10.40 4.62 -2.07
CA ALA A 72 9.09 4.01 -1.89
C ALA A 72 9.11 2.58 -2.42
N ALA A 73 8.10 1.80 -2.02
CA ALA A 73 7.85 0.50 -2.59
C ALA A 73 6.38 0.33 -2.96
N VAL A 74 6.12 -0.50 -3.95
CA VAL A 74 4.78 -0.96 -4.29
C VAL A 74 4.74 -2.47 -4.09
N GLY A 75 3.94 -2.90 -3.15
CA GLY A 75 3.63 -4.32 -2.90
C GLY A 75 2.41 -4.77 -3.71
N GLY A 76 2.41 -6.02 -4.15
CA GLY A 76 1.28 -6.58 -4.88
C GLY A 76 1.62 -7.95 -5.47
N LYS A 77 0.70 -8.49 -6.28
CA LYS A 77 0.92 -9.78 -6.95
C LYS A 77 2.08 -9.70 -7.96
N ALA A 78 2.72 -10.85 -8.25
CA ALA A 78 3.86 -10.92 -9.19
C ALA A 78 3.55 -10.28 -10.55
N ILE A 79 2.35 -10.48 -11.07
CA ILE A 79 1.92 -9.89 -12.35
C ILE A 79 1.94 -8.34 -12.32
N LEU A 80 1.63 -7.72 -11.18
CA LEU A 80 1.74 -6.26 -11.03
C LEU A 80 3.20 -5.82 -11.10
N LYS A 81 4.11 -6.55 -10.43
CA LYS A 81 5.55 -6.29 -10.49
C LYS A 81 6.05 -6.35 -11.93
N ASP A 82 5.72 -7.42 -12.66
CA ASP A 82 6.13 -7.60 -14.05
C ASP A 82 5.59 -6.49 -14.96
N TYR A 83 4.34 -6.08 -14.73
CA TYR A 83 3.75 -4.93 -15.43
C TYR A 83 4.51 -3.63 -15.14
N LEU A 84 4.78 -3.32 -13.88
CA LEU A 84 5.47 -2.09 -13.48
C LEU A 84 6.90 -2.01 -14.03
N ILE A 85 7.62 -3.13 -14.05
CA ILE A 85 8.97 -3.20 -14.64
C ILE A 85 8.95 -2.78 -16.12
N ASN A 86 7.91 -3.14 -16.86
CA ASN A 86 7.82 -2.90 -18.30
C ASN A 86 7.13 -1.58 -18.67
N PHE A 87 6.28 -1.02 -17.81
CA PHE A 87 5.39 0.11 -18.15
C PHE A 87 5.48 1.31 -17.21
N SER A 88 6.07 1.15 -16.02
CA SER A 88 6.21 2.29 -15.09
C SER A 88 7.40 3.17 -15.52
N ARG A 89 7.10 4.32 -16.11
CA ARG A 89 8.13 5.26 -16.54
C ARG A 89 9.10 5.69 -15.43
N PRO A 90 8.63 6.03 -14.21
CA PRO A 90 9.52 6.37 -13.11
C PRO A 90 10.44 5.22 -12.70
N PHE A 91 10.03 3.97 -12.93
CA PHE A 91 10.84 2.79 -12.63
C PHE A 91 11.84 2.48 -13.73
N ILE A 92 11.40 2.54 -15.02
CA ILE A 92 12.25 2.25 -16.20
C ILE A 92 13.38 3.27 -16.32
N TYR A 93 13.07 4.57 -16.11
CA TYR A 93 13.99 5.68 -16.31
C TYR A 93 14.54 6.23 -14.99
N THR A 94 14.54 5.42 -13.94
CA THR A 94 15.09 5.82 -12.65
C THR A 94 16.61 5.97 -12.75
N THR A 95 17.11 6.97 -12.07
CA THR A 95 18.55 7.21 -11.90
C THR A 95 18.79 7.71 -10.48
N ALA A 96 19.96 7.39 -9.94
CA ALA A 96 20.36 7.83 -8.60
C ALA A 96 20.74 9.32 -8.60
#